data_fddf722ba7df835cf0122563735b280e
#
_entry.id   fddf722ba7df835cf0122563735b280e
#
_cell.length_a   1.000
_cell.length_b   1.000
_cell.length_c   1.000
_cell.angle_alpha   90.00
_cell.angle_beta   90.00
_cell.angle_gamma   90.00
#
_symmetry.space_group_name_H-M   'P 1'
#
loop_
_entity.id
_entity.type
_entity.pdbx_description
1 polymer ?
#
loop_
_entity_poly.entity_id
_entity_poly.type
_entity_poly.pdbx_seq_one_letter_code
_entity_poly.pdbx_strand_id
1 'polypeptide(L)'
;MTTARAPHSAVRIDQANARGDAALIAYLPVGFPTVEASVRAGKALADAGVDAIELGFPYSDPGMDGPTIQRATVAALERGTHIEDLFHAVDELTAHGVATMVMTYWNPVEWWGVERFAADFAGVGGSGLITPDLPPEEGAQWEAAADANGLERVYLSAPSSPARRLA
;
A
#
# COMPACT_ATOMS: atom_id res chain seq x y z
N MET A 1 -18.79 0.86 -19.60
CA MET A 1 -19.36 0.85 -18.24
C MET A 1 -18.18 1.05 -17.30
N THR A 2 -18.05 2.19 -16.66
CA THR A 2 -17.00 2.44 -15.68
C THR A 2 -17.34 1.58 -14.46
N THR A 3 -16.62 0.51 -14.22
CA THR A 3 -16.73 -0.24 -12.96
C THR A 3 -16.39 0.74 -11.84
N ALA A 4 -17.29 0.89 -10.87
CA ALA A 4 -17.00 1.69 -9.68
C ALA A 4 -15.78 1.09 -9.02
N ARG A 5 -14.72 1.89 -8.83
CA ARG A 5 -13.52 1.46 -8.13
C ARG A 5 -13.82 1.16 -6.67
N ALA A 6 -13.00 0.33 -6.04
CA ALA A 6 -13.12 0.03 -4.62
C ALA A 6 -13.10 1.32 -3.78
N PRO A 7 -13.87 1.39 -2.70
CA PRO A 7 -13.78 2.50 -1.75
C PRO A 7 -12.40 2.49 -1.06
N HIS A 8 -11.96 3.66 -0.61
CA HIS A 8 -10.72 3.83 0.15
C HIS A 8 -10.70 2.99 1.43
N SER A 9 -9.49 2.71 1.94
CA SER A 9 -9.31 1.86 3.13
C SER A 9 -9.95 2.44 4.39
N ALA A 10 -9.90 3.75 4.60
CA ALA A 10 -10.58 4.41 5.71
C ALA A 10 -12.08 4.13 5.70
N VAL A 11 -12.73 4.19 4.54
CA VAL A 11 -14.17 3.87 4.41
C VAL A 11 -14.46 2.44 4.81
N ARG A 12 -13.59 1.49 4.45
CA ARG A 12 -13.73 0.07 4.83
C ARG A 12 -13.55 -0.15 6.33
N ILE A 13 -12.56 0.52 6.92
CA ILE A 13 -12.30 0.49 8.36
C ILE A 13 -13.52 1.06 9.12
N ASP A 14 -14.05 2.20 8.69
CA ASP A 14 -15.24 2.80 9.30
C ASP A 14 -16.47 1.91 9.18
N GLN A 15 -16.66 1.23 8.06
CA GLN A 15 -17.74 0.26 7.86
C GLN A 15 -17.62 -0.95 8.80
N ALA A 16 -16.41 -1.48 9.02
CA ALA A 16 -16.18 -2.55 9.98
C ALA A 16 -16.50 -2.08 11.41
N ASN A 17 -15.96 -0.93 11.81
CA ASN A 17 -16.22 -0.33 13.12
C ASN A 17 -17.71 -0.05 13.37
N ALA A 18 -18.43 0.43 12.36
CA ALA A 18 -19.88 0.69 12.45
C ALA A 18 -20.71 -0.60 12.69
N ARG A 19 -20.19 -1.77 12.29
CA ARG A 19 -20.80 -3.09 12.60
C ARG A 19 -20.39 -3.63 13.95
N GLY A 20 -19.47 -2.98 14.66
CA GLY A 20 -18.86 -3.48 15.91
C GLY A 20 -17.75 -4.52 15.68
N ASP A 21 -17.25 -4.63 14.45
CA ASP A 21 -16.17 -5.54 14.06
C ASP A 21 -14.83 -4.81 14.02
N ALA A 22 -13.73 -5.56 14.13
CA ALA A 22 -12.40 -5.07 13.76
C ALA A 22 -12.20 -5.21 12.25
N ALA A 23 -11.63 -4.19 11.60
CA ALA A 23 -11.23 -4.30 10.20
C ALA A 23 -10.06 -5.27 10.05
N LEU A 24 -10.15 -6.17 9.06
CA LEU A 24 -9.09 -7.10 8.73
C LEU A 24 -8.33 -6.60 7.48
N ILE A 25 -7.05 -6.25 7.68
CA ILE A 25 -6.15 -5.83 6.61
C ILE A 25 -5.13 -6.93 6.38
N ALA A 26 -5.02 -7.42 5.15
CA ALA A 26 -4.07 -8.48 4.80
C ALA A 26 -2.86 -7.89 4.08
N TYR A 27 -1.63 -8.25 4.53
CA TYR A 27 -0.39 -7.87 3.88
C TYR A 27 0.07 -8.92 2.87
N LEU A 28 0.51 -8.47 1.69
CA LEU A 28 1.11 -9.31 0.64
C LEU A 28 2.29 -8.59 -0.02
N PRO A 29 3.48 -9.23 -0.17
CA PRO A 29 4.55 -8.69 -1.00
C PRO A 29 4.22 -8.87 -2.49
N VAL A 30 4.31 -7.79 -3.27
CA VAL A 30 4.17 -7.85 -4.74
C VAL A 30 5.33 -8.64 -5.33
N GLY A 31 5.03 -9.49 -6.33
CA GLY A 31 6.04 -10.28 -7.03
C GLY A 31 6.44 -11.58 -6.34
N PHE A 32 5.86 -11.94 -5.19
CA PHE A 32 6.15 -13.20 -4.52
C PHE A 32 4.95 -14.16 -4.52
N PRO A 33 5.15 -15.43 -4.96
CA PRO A 33 6.32 -15.94 -5.72
C PRO A 33 6.43 -15.38 -7.14
N THR A 34 5.38 -14.79 -7.70
CA THR A 34 5.33 -14.01 -8.95
C THR A 34 4.29 -12.89 -8.80
N VAL A 35 4.28 -11.91 -9.72
CA VAL A 35 3.29 -10.83 -9.73
C VAL A 35 1.87 -11.39 -9.84
N GLU A 36 1.64 -12.31 -10.79
CA GLU A 36 0.33 -12.93 -10.99
C GLU A 36 -0.12 -13.77 -9.78
N ALA A 37 0.82 -14.40 -9.08
CA ALA A 37 0.51 -15.18 -7.89
C ALA A 37 0.12 -14.27 -6.72
N SER A 38 0.80 -13.13 -6.52
CA SER A 38 0.43 -12.14 -5.50
C SER A 38 -0.94 -11.53 -5.79
N VAL A 39 -1.25 -11.19 -7.05
CA VAL A 39 -2.58 -10.71 -7.46
C VAL A 39 -3.67 -11.76 -7.20
N ARG A 40 -3.44 -13.02 -7.60
CA ARG A 40 -4.43 -14.10 -7.32
C ARG A 40 -4.65 -14.31 -5.83
N ALA A 41 -3.58 -14.27 -5.02
CA ALA A 41 -3.69 -14.38 -3.57
C ALA A 41 -4.51 -13.21 -2.98
N GLY A 42 -4.26 -11.98 -3.45
CA GLY A 42 -5.02 -10.81 -3.04
C GLY A 42 -6.51 -10.92 -3.39
N LYS A 43 -6.85 -11.37 -4.60
CA LYS A 43 -8.25 -11.61 -5.00
C LYS A 43 -8.90 -12.68 -4.12
N ALA A 44 -8.20 -13.77 -3.81
CA ALA A 44 -8.73 -14.82 -2.93
C ALA A 44 -8.97 -14.30 -1.49
N LEU A 45 -8.10 -13.43 -0.98
CA LEU A 45 -8.30 -12.77 0.31
C LEU A 45 -9.52 -11.83 0.28
N ALA A 46 -9.69 -11.07 -0.80
CA ALA A 46 -10.86 -10.21 -1.00
C ALA A 46 -12.15 -11.03 -1.01
N ASP A 47 -12.18 -12.16 -1.73
CA ASP A 47 -13.32 -13.09 -1.78
C ASP A 47 -13.60 -13.74 -0.40
N ALA A 48 -12.56 -13.90 0.42
CA ALA A 48 -12.67 -14.38 1.80
C ALA A 48 -13.15 -13.32 2.80
N GLY A 49 -13.26 -12.05 2.37
CA GLY A 49 -13.89 -10.98 3.15
C GLY A 49 -12.91 -10.08 3.93
N VAL A 50 -11.65 -9.95 3.53
CA VAL A 50 -10.79 -8.92 4.10
C VAL A 50 -11.32 -7.52 3.73
N ASP A 51 -11.19 -6.57 4.64
CA ASP A 51 -11.67 -5.20 4.43
C ASP A 51 -10.73 -4.39 3.52
N ALA A 52 -9.43 -4.63 3.61
CA ALA A 52 -8.42 -4.02 2.75
C ALA A 52 -7.20 -4.93 2.55
N ILE A 53 -6.42 -4.63 1.53
CA ILE A 53 -5.11 -5.26 1.28
C ILE A 53 -4.02 -4.20 1.36
N GLU A 54 -2.93 -4.56 2.01
CA GLU A 54 -1.68 -3.83 2.03
C GLU A 54 -0.67 -4.55 1.13
N LEU A 55 -0.30 -3.93 0.02
CA LEU A 55 0.73 -4.45 -0.88
C LEU A 55 2.10 -3.90 -0.48
N GLY A 56 3.03 -4.78 -0.11
CA GLY A 56 4.43 -4.42 0.09
C GLY A 56 5.18 -4.35 -1.24
N PHE A 57 5.76 -3.17 -1.55
CA PHE A 57 6.64 -3.06 -2.72
C PHE A 57 8.05 -3.57 -2.38
N PRO A 58 8.64 -4.47 -3.17
CA PRO A 58 9.96 -5.01 -2.91
C PRO A 58 11.04 -3.93 -2.91
N TYR A 59 11.89 -3.92 -1.89
CA TYR A 59 12.99 -2.98 -1.75
C TYR A 59 14.29 -3.70 -1.38
N SER A 60 15.43 -3.23 -1.90
CA SER A 60 16.73 -3.87 -1.72
C SER A 60 17.27 -3.80 -0.29
N ASP A 61 16.89 -2.72 0.43
CA ASP A 61 17.42 -2.40 1.76
C ASP A 61 16.29 -2.28 2.81
N PRO A 62 15.52 -3.36 3.09
CA PRO A 62 14.30 -3.33 3.88
C PRO A 62 14.61 -3.29 5.39
N GLY A 63 14.85 -2.10 5.93
CA GLY A 63 15.23 -1.91 7.34
C GLY A 63 14.14 -2.26 8.36
N MET A 64 12.86 -2.30 7.95
CA MET A 64 11.72 -2.54 8.85
C MET A 64 11.15 -3.95 8.72
N ASP A 65 11.46 -4.67 7.64
CA ASP A 65 10.90 -5.99 7.38
C ASP A 65 11.58 -7.09 8.20
N GLY A 66 10.77 -8.03 8.67
CA GLY A 66 11.29 -9.26 9.28
C GLY A 66 11.87 -10.23 8.24
N PRO A 67 12.67 -11.22 8.68
CA PRO A 67 13.44 -12.09 7.78
C PRO A 67 12.58 -12.90 6.80
N THR A 68 11.32 -13.16 7.12
CA THR A 68 10.39 -13.86 6.22
C THR A 68 10.00 -12.97 5.05
N ILE A 69 9.64 -11.71 5.32
CA ILE A 69 9.32 -10.74 4.28
C ILE A 69 10.56 -10.39 3.46
N GLN A 70 11.72 -10.21 4.09
CA GLN A 70 12.97 -9.97 3.37
C GLN A 70 13.26 -11.07 2.33
N ARG A 71 13.08 -12.35 2.67
CA ARG A 71 13.26 -13.45 1.71
C ARG A 71 12.27 -13.37 0.54
N ALA A 72 11.03 -13.01 0.80
CA ALA A 72 10.02 -12.84 -0.25
C ALA A 72 10.37 -11.65 -1.17
N THR A 73 10.82 -10.54 -0.58
CA THR A 73 11.27 -9.33 -1.28
C THR A 73 12.48 -9.62 -2.18
N VAL A 74 13.52 -10.30 -1.65
CA VAL A 74 14.70 -10.72 -2.45
C VAL A 74 14.26 -11.58 -3.62
N ALA A 75 13.41 -12.59 -3.40
CA ALA A 75 12.92 -13.45 -4.48
C ALA A 75 12.10 -12.68 -5.55
N ALA A 76 11.35 -11.66 -5.17
CA ALA A 76 10.62 -10.80 -6.10
C ALA A 76 11.57 -9.93 -6.93
N LEU A 77 12.57 -9.30 -6.29
CA LEU A 77 13.58 -8.50 -6.98
C LEU A 77 14.44 -9.32 -7.95
N GLU A 78 14.86 -10.53 -7.55
CA GLU A 78 15.61 -11.45 -8.42
C GLU A 78 14.83 -11.86 -9.68
N ARG A 79 13.49 -11.81 -9.61
CA ARG A 79 12.59 -12.05 -10.77
C ARG A 79 12.31 -10.80 -11.57
N GLY A 80 12.85 -9.66 -11.17
CA GLY A 80 12.70 -8.40 -11.89
C GLY A 80 11.37 -7.69 -11.64
N THR A 81 10.81 -7.81 -10.43
CA THR A 81 9.61 -7.03 -10.07
C THR A 81 9.95 -5.54 -10.05
N HIS A 82 9.17 -4.75 -10.78
CA HIS A 82 9.33 -3.30 -10.95
C HIS A 82 8.11 -2.53 -10.42
N ILE A 83 8.21 -1.21 -10.41
CA ILE A 83 7.15 -0.33 -9.88
C ILE A 83 5.87 -0.39 -10.73
N GLU A 84 6.00 -0.65 -12.03
CA GLU A 84 4.86 -0.89 -12.93
C GLU A 84 4.06 -2.12 -12.55
N ASP A 85 4.73 -3.17 -12.02
CA ASP A 85 4.07 -4.37 -11.50
C ASP A 85 3.26 -4.07 -10.23
N LEU A 86 3.73 -3.12 -9.41
CA LEU A 86 2.96 -2.63 -8.27
C LEU A 86 1.66 -1.97 -8.75
N PHE A 87 1.73 -1.04 -9.70
CA PHE A 87 0.54 -0.37 -10.23
C PHE A 87 -0.41 -1.35 -10.91
N HIS A 88 0.12 -2.34 -11.64
CA HIS A 88 -0.69 -3.41 -12.21
C HIS A 88 -1.41 -4.23 -11.11
N ALA A 89 -0.72 -4.61 -10.04
CA ALA A 89 -1.32 -5.35 -8.94
C ALA A 89 -2.42 -4.54 -8.22
N VAL A 90 -2.19 -3.24 -8.01
CA VAL A 90 -3.20 -2.33 -7.43
C VAL A 90 -4.43 -2.24 -8.34
N ASP A 91 -4.25 -2.03 -9.65
CA ASP A 91 -5.37 -1.94 -10.60
C ASP A 91 -6.22 -3.21 -10.59
N GLU A 92 -5.58 -4.38 -10.63
CA GLU A 92 -6.25 -5.69 -10.60
C GLU A 92 -7.06 -5.93 -9.31
N LEU A 93 -6.54 -5.50 -8.16
CA LEU A 93 -7.21 -5.66 -6.87
C LEU A 93 -8.34 -4.64 -6.69
N THR A 94 -8.11 -3.38 -7.05
CA THR A 94 -9.14 -2.34 -6.97
C THR A 94 -10.29 -2.59 -7.95
N ALA A 95 -9.99 -3.10 -9.15
CA ALA A 95 -11.01 -3.56 -10.11
C ALA A 95 -11.79 -4.77 -9.58
N HIS A 96 -11.18 -5.62 -8.74
CA HIS A 96 -11.85 -6.73 -8.05
C HIS A 96 -12.72 -6.27 -6.88
N GLY A 97 -12.62 -5.00 -6.47
CA GLY A 97 -13.50 -4.38 -5.46
C GLY A 97 -12.93 -4.32 -4.04
N VAL A 98 -11.63 -4.61 -3.84
CA VAL A 98 -10.99 -4.52 -2.54
C VAL A 98 -10.16 -3.23 -2.42
N ALA A 99 -10.28 -2.53 -1.28
CA ALA A 99 -9.47 -1.38 -0.96
C ALA A 99 -7.99 -1.80 -0.87
N THR A 100 -7.11 -1.07 -1.56
CA THR A 100 -5.71 -1.45 -1.66
C THR A 100 -4.81 -0.29 -1.26
N MET A 101 -4.05 -0.48 -0.19
CA MET A 101 -2.96 0.37 0.25
C MET A 101 -1.63 -0.19 -0.23
N VAL A 102 -0.61 0.66 -0.26
CA VAL A 102 0.76 0.25 -0.55
C VAL A 102 1.66 0.63 0.61
N MET A 103 2.48 -0.33 1.07
CA MET A 103 3.63 -0.05 1.91
C MET A 103 4.89 -0.05 1.06
N THR A 104 5.60 1.06 1.08
CA THR A 104 6.88 1.19 0.39
C THR A 104 7.82 2.12 1.15
N TYR A 105 9.12 1.88 1.01
CA TYR A 105 10.14 2.83 1.44
C TYR A 105 10.10 4.08 0.56
N TRP A 106 10.63 5.19 1.07
CA TRP A 106 10.51 6.48 0.41
C TRP A 106 11.33 6.59 -0.89
N ASN A 107 12.51 5.98 -0.91
CA ASN A 107 13.40 6.06 -2.07
C ASN A 107 12.77 5.64 -3.42
N PRO A 108 11.99 4.53 -3.55
CA PRO A 108 11.28 4.21 -4.79
C PRO A 108 10.29 5.30 -5.23
N VAL A 109 9.62 5.96 -4.30
CA VAL A 109 8.67 7.05 -4.60
C VAL A 109 9.40 8.27 -5.15
N GLU A 110 10.52 8.66 -4.50
CA GLU A 110 11.36 9.77 -4.99
C GLU A 110 11.94 9.48 -6.37
N TRP A 111 12.43 8.26 -6.58
CA TRP A 111 13.01 7.86 -7.86
C TRP A 111 11.99 7.89 -9.01
N TRP A 112 10.73 7.50 -8.75
CA TRP A 112 9.63 7.60 -9.72
C TRP A 112 9.20 9.06 -9.98
N GLY A 113 9.38 9.90 -8.98
CA GLY A 113 8.87 11.27 -8.89
C GLY A 113 7.58 11.33 -8.10
N VAL A 114 7.60 12.06 -6.98
CA VAL A 114 6.53 12.05 -5.96
C VAL A 114 5.15 12.37 -6.53
N GLU A 115 5.03 13.45 -7.31
CA GLU A 115 3.77 13.88 -7.92
C GLU A 115 3.28 12.86 -8.96
N ARG A 116 4.21 12.30 -9.74
CA ARG A 116 3.91 11.28 -10.74
C ARG A 116 3.43 10.00 -10.06
N PHE A 117 4.15 9.55 -9.00
CA PHE A 117 3.74 8.38 -8.24
C PHE A 117 2.33 8.53 -7.67
N ALA A 118 2.02 9.69 -7.05
CA ALA A 118 0.70 9.96 -6.51
C ALA A 118 -0.39 9.91 -7.58
N ALA A 119 -0.15 10.53 -8.74
CA ALA A 119 -1.10 10.54 -9.85
C ALA A 119 -1.31 9.13 -10.45
N ASP A 120 -0.22 8.39 -10.71
CA ASP A 120 -0.28 7.03 -11.25
C ASP A 120 -0.98 6.07 -10.28
N PHE A 121 -0.65 6.17 -8.98
CA PHE A 121 -1.24 5.33 -7.92
C PHE A 121 -2.74 5.61 -7.72
N ALA A 122 -3.14 6.87 -7.66
CA ALA A 122 -4.55 7.25 -7.64
C ALA A 122 -5.26 6.83 -8.93
N GLY A 123 -4.57 6.97 -10.07
CA GLY A 123 -5.03 6.57 -11.40
C GLY A 123 -5.47 5.10 -11.46
N VAL A 124 -4.79 4.19 -10.78
CA VAL A 124 -5.13 2.76 -10.67
C VAL A 124 -6.03 2.43 -9.48
N GLY A 125 -6.51 3.43 -8.73
CA GLY A 125 -7.47 3.28 -7.65
C GLY A 125 -6.86 2.95 -6.28
N GLY A 126 -5.57 3.18 -6.09
CA GLY A 126 -4.92 3.02 -4.80
C GLY A 126 -5.56 3.90 -3.72
N SER A 127 -5.65 3.38 -2.50
CA SER A 127 -6.26 4.10 -1.37
C SER A 127 -5.28 5.06 -0.71
N GLY A 128 -4.09 4.60 -0.40
CA GLY A 128 -3.11 5.39 0.33
C GLY A 128 -1.77 4.68 0.51
N LEU A 129 -0.80 5.43 1.02
CA LEU A 129 0.57 4.97 1.17
C LEU A 129 0.96 4.89 2.64
N ILE A 130 1.61 3.78 2.99
CA ILE A 130 2.28 3.56 4.27
C ILE A 130 3.77 3.73 4.03
N THR A 131 4.38 4.75 4.66
CA THR A 131 5.80 5.09 4.50
C THR A 131 6.53 4.88 5.82
N PRO A 132 7.23 3.74 5.99
CA PRO A 132 7.85 3.41 7.27
C PRO A 132 9.07 4.28 7.61
N ASP A 133 9.71 4.87 6.61
CA ASP A 133 10.95 5.64 6.70
C ASP A 133 10.79 7.14 6.42
N LEU A 134 9.57 7.60 6.11
CA LEU A 134 9.26 9.02 5.93
C LEU A 134 8.55 9.56 7.18
N PRO A 135 9.22 10.34 8.04
CA PRO A 135 8.56 10.96 9.17
C PRO A 135 7.69 12.16 8.71
N PRO A 136 6.62 12.50 9.45
CA PRO A 136 5.74 13.61 9.08
C PRO A 136 6.47 14.94 8.86
N GLU A 137 7.52 15.20 9.63
CA GLU A 137 8.31 16.43 9.53
C GLU A 137 9.04 16.60 8.19
N GLU A 138 9.24 15.49 7.44
CA GLU A 138 9.87 15.44 6.13
C GLU A 138 8.86 15.16 5.01
N GLY A 139 7.59 14.93 5.37
CA GLY A 139 6.53 14.47 4.48
C GLY A 139 5.86 15.55 3.61
N ALA A 140 6.24 16.83 3.70
CA ALA A 140 5.48 17.93 3.10
C ALA A 140 5.22 17.76 1.59
N GLN A 141 6.18 17.26 0.82
CA GLN A 141 6.00 17.01 -0.62
C GLN A 141 4.99 15.88 -0.88
N TRP A 142 5.10 14.79 -0.10
CA TRP A 142 4.15 13.69 -0.18
C TRP A 142 2.74 14.13 0.23
N GLU A 143 2.62 14.91 1.30
CA GLU A 143 1.34 15.41 1.77
C GLU A 143 0.63 16.23 0.69
N ALA A 144 1.35 17.15 0.05
CA ALA A 144 0.79 17.96 -1.04
C ALA A 144 0.35 17.10 -2.23
N ALA A 145 1.18 16.12 -2.64
CA ALA A 145 0.86 15.22 -3.74
C ALA A 145 -0.31 14.29 -3.41
N ALA A 146 -0.37 13.75 -2.19
CA ALA A 146 -1.46 12.92 -1.70
C ALA A 146 -2.79 13.68 -1.66
N ASP A 147 -2.80 14.90 -1.10
CA ASP A 147 -4.00 15.75 -1.04
C ASP A 147 -4.52 16.09 -2.44
N ALA A 148 -3.62 16.41 -3.38
CA ALA A 148 -4.00 16.72 -4.76
C ALA A 148 -4.65 15.52 -5.48
N ASN A 149 -4.36 14.29 -5.05
CA ASN A 149 -4.85 13.05 -5.66
C ASN A 149 -5.85 12.29 -4.78
N GLY A 150 -6.23 12.81 -3.60
CA GLY A 150 -7.18 12.19 -2.68
C GLY A 150 -6.67 10.90 -2.04
N LEU A 151 -5.35 10.76 -1.86
CA LEU A 151 -4.72 9.59 -1.26
C LEU A 151 -4.61 9.71 0.26
N GLU A 152 -4.77 8.59 0.94
CA GLU A 152 -4.58 8.46 2.38
C GLU A 152 -3.09 8.40 2.72
N ARG A 153 -2.72 8.93 3.90
CA ARG A 153 -1.36 8.93 4.44
C ARG A 153 -1.32 8.14 5.73
N VAL A 154 -0.42 7.18 5.81
CA VAL A 154 -0.24 6.36 7.01
C VAL A 154 1.21 6.44 7.45
N TYR A 155 1.44 7.14 8.55
CA TYR A 155 2.75 7.26 9.18
C TYR A 155 2.92 6.24 10.30
N LEU A 156 4.15 5.79 10.51
CA LEU A 156 4.46 4.90 11.61
C LEU A 156 4.67 5.67 12.92
N SER A 157 4.08 5.16 13.98
CA SER A 157 4.42 5.53 15.34
C SER A 157 5.06 4.34 16.06
N ALA A 158 6.17 4.59 16.76
CA ALA A 158 6.86 3.59 17.58
C ALA A 158 6.60 3.86 19.07
N PRO A 159 6.82 2.87 19.96
CA PRO A 159 6.75 3.10 21.40
C PRO A 159 7.66 4.23 21.91
N SER A 160 8.72 4.54 21.16
CA SER A 160 9.63 5.65 21.41
C SER A 160 9.21 6.98 20.79
N SER A 161 8.10 7.02 20.02
CA SER A 161 7.63 8.25 19.38
C SER A 161 7.18 9.26 20.45
N PRO A 162 7.66 10.52 20.39
CA PRO A 162 7.25 11.54 21.35
C PRO A 162 5.78 11.95 21.13
N ALA A 163 5.13 12.40 22.21
CA ALA A 163 3.71 12.78 22.19
C ALA A 163 3.35 13.79 21.08
N ARG A 164 4.27 14.70 20.74
CA ARG A 164 4.07 15.68 19.66
C ARG A 164 3.94 15.06 18.24
N ARG A 165 4.36 13.79 18.08
CA ARG A 165 4.17 13.03 16.82
C ARG A 165 2.87 12.24 16.79
N LEU A 166 2.23 12.06 17.95
CA LEU A 166 1.01 11.28 18.09
C LEU A 166 -0.24 12.17 18.08
N ALA A 167 -0.03 13.48 18.14
CA ALA A 167 -1.07 14.50 18.13
C ALA A 167 -1.32 15.01 16.71
#